data_2ae573f5f337ec7b92fd7359e86899c5
#
_entry.id   2ae573f5f337ec7b92fd7359e86899c5
#
_cell.length_a   1.000
_cell.length_b   1.000
_cell.length_c   1.000
_cell.angle_alpha   90.00
_cell.angle_beta   90.00
_cell.angle_gamma   90.00
#
_symmetry.space_group_name_H-M   'P 1'
#
loop_
_entity.id
_entity.type
_entity.pdbx_description
1 polymer ?
#
loop_
_entity_poly.entity_id
_entity_poly.type
_entity_poly.pdbx_seq_one_letter_code
_entity_poly.pdbx_strand_id
1 'polypeptide(L)'
;MIYLDYGATSFHKPPAVYRAVERAMRTCASPGRGGYGAAQRGAEAVFSCRETAGKLFDCRPEQVVLTTNCTHGLNIAIRSLVKPGGRVAVSGFEHNAVMRPLYALGAEVQVAGRHLFDWDNTLEEFRRALRAGANAAVFTHVSNVFGYILPVEEMAALCREQGVPFILDAAQSAGTLPVKLNALGAEFIAAPGHKGLLGPQGTGLLLCRGEAAPLLFGGTGSESIRKDMPDMLPERLEAGTVNVPGAAGLDAGMRYVLSQGSRIEAAEHRQIRRCARMLEKLGVQAFYGAHQAGTISFVPREDCEAFAQRLADRGIAVRAGLHCAPLAHESAGTLETGTVRVSFGPDAADWQTDALIKAVGNM
;
A
#
# COMPACT_ATOMS: atom_id res chain seq x y z
N MET A 1 -13.13 -0.35 -22.27
CA MET A 1 -13.24 -0.82 -20.87
C MET A 1 -13.05 0.38 -19.95
N ILE A 2 -13.95 0.60 -19.03
CA ILE A 2 -13.84 1.59 -17.95
C ILE A 2 -13.18 0.88 -16.76
N TYR A 3 -11.96 1.27 -16.40
CA TYR A 3 -11.22 0.62 -15.33
C TYR A 3 -11.36 1.39 -14.02
N LEU A 4 -12.03 0.78 -13.03
CA LEU A 4 -12.32 1.34 -11.72
C LEU A 4 -11.85 0.42 -10.58
N ASP A 5 -10.73 -0.31 -10.80
CA ASP A 5 -10.11 -1.20 -9.81
C ASP A 5 -8.64 -0.81 -9.53
N TYR A 6 -8.33 0.49 -9.47
CA TYR A 6 -6.98 0.99 -9.15
C TYR A 6 -6.50 0.60 -7.75
N GLY A 7 -7.40 0.35 -6.81
CA GLY A 7 -7.07 -0.20 -5.50
C GLY A 7 -6.46 -1.62 -5.53
N ALA A 8 -6.67 -2.37 -6.62
CA ALA A 8 -5.97 -3.64 -6.84
C ALA A 8 -4.61 -3.41 -7.52
N THR A 9 -4.57 -2.65 -8.62
CA THR A 9 -3.34 -2.28 -9.34
C THR A 9 -3.60 -1.10 -10.27
N SER A 10 -2.62 -0.25 -10.53
CA SER A 10 -2.72 0.75 -11.58
C SER A 10 -2.60 0.05 -12.95
N PHE A 11 -3.71 -0.08 -13.67
CA PHE A 11 -3.72 -0.71 -14.99
C PHE A 11 -3.05 0.20 -16.04
N HIS A 12 -3.50 1.44 -16.15
CA HIS A 12 -2.87 2.44 -17.00
C HIS A 12 -1.71 3.10 -16.26
N LYS A 13 -0.53 3.05 -16.85
CA LYS A 13 0.68 3.66 -16.29
C LYS A 13 1.17 4.81 -17.18
N PRO A 14 1.86 5.79 -16.60
CA PRO A 14 2.49 6.84 -17.40
C PRO A 14 3.39 6.24 -18.49
N PRO A 15 3.38 6.77 -19.74
CA PRO A 15 4.21 6.24 -20.82
C PRO A 15 5.71 6.17 -20.49
N ALA A 16 6.18 7.01 -19.58
CA ALA A 16 7.56 6.99 -19.11
C ALA A 16 7.92 5.68 -18.41
N VAL A 17 6.95 5.03 -17.72
CA VAL A 17 7.16 3.75 -17.02
C VAL A 17 7.47 2.64 -18.02
N TYR A 18 6.66 2.52 -19.08
CA TYR A 18 6.89 1.50 -20.13
C TYR A 18 8.26 1.68 -20.79
N ARG A 19 8.59 2.93 -21.18
CA ARG A 19 9.90 3.25 -21.79
C ARG A 19 11.08 2.95 -20.86
N ALA A 20 10.94 3.22 -19.57
CA ALA A 20 12.00 2.96 -18.59
C ALA A 20 12.26 1.45 -18.44
N VAL A 21 11.20 0.64 -18.33
CA VAL A 21 11.31 -0.82 -18.27
C VAL A 21 11.98 -1.37 -19.51
N GLU A 22 11.47 -1.01 -20.70
CA GLU A 22 12.03 -1.48 -21.97
C GLU A 22 13.50 -1.11 -22.14
N ARG A 23 13.85 0.16 -21.86
CA ARG A 23 15.23 0.63 -21.92
C ARG A 23 16.14 -0.16 -20.97
N ALA A 24 15.72 -0.38 -19.73
CA ALA A 24 16.52 -1.14 -18.77
C ALA A 24 16.72 -2.58 -19.22
N MET A 25 15.70 -3.26 -19.76
CA MET A 25 15.82 -4.61 -20.31
C MET A 25 16.81 -4.69 -21.47
N ARG A 26 16.92 -3.65 -22.29
CA ARG A 26 17.83 -3.62 -23.46
C ARG A 26 19.25 -3.22 -23.12
N THR A 27 19.46 -2.43 -22.05
CA THR A 27 20.74 -1.72 -21.86
C THR A 27 21.42 -1.99 -20.52
N CYS A 28 20.69 -2.51 -19.50
CA CYS A 28 21.22 -2.77 -18.18
C CYS A 28 21.58 -4.25 -18.02
N ALA A 29 22.70 -4.50 -17.31
CA ALA A 29 23.05 -5.82 -16.81
C ALA A 29 22.91 -5.87 -15.28
N SER A 30 23.39 -6.96 -14.64
CA SER A 30 23.37 -7.10 -13.18
C SER A 30 24.10 -5.94 -12.52
N PRO A 31 23.49 -5.23 -11.57
CA PRO A 31 24.16 -4.18 -10.80
C PRO A 31 25.23 -4.77 -9.89
N GLY A 32 26.22 -3.98 -9.52
CA GLY A 32 27.23 -4.34 -8.53
C GLY A 32 28.64 -4.41 -9.09
N ARG A 33 29.22 -5.58 -9.27
CA ARG A 33 30.68 -5.74 -9.45
C ARG A 33 31.26 -5.60 -10.87
N GLY A 34 30.39 -5.43 -11.87
CA GLY A 34 30.87 -5.26 -13.25
C GLY A 34 31.32 -3.83 -13.50
N GLY A 35 32.62 -3.65 -13.84
CA GLY A 35 33.17 -2.35 -14.24
C GLY A 35 32.75 -1.89 -15.65
N TYR A 36 31.91 -2.64 -16.35
CA TYR A 36 31.47 -2.33 -17.71
C TYR A 36 30.15 -1.55 -17.73
N GLY A 37 29.94 -0.75 -18.79
CA GLY A 37 28.87 0.24 -18.84
C GLY A 37 27.45 -0.31 -18.64
N ALA A 38 27.14 -1.55 -19.06
CA ALA A 38 25.79 -2.11 -18.83
C ALA A 38 25.52 -2.41 -17.33
N ALA A 39 26.55 -2.87 -16.57
CA ALA A 39 26.43 -3.08 -15.14
C ALA A 39 26.32 -1.75 -14.37
N GLN A 40 27.09 -0.74 -14.78
CA GLN A 40 27.00 0.61 -14.20
C GLN A 40 25.61 1.21 -14.41
N ARG A 41 25.03 1.12 -15.62
CA ARG A 41 23.64 1.56 -15.87
C ARG A 41 22.63 0.81 -15.02
N GLY A 42 22.84 -0.48 -14.75
CA GLY A 42 21.99 -1.26 -13.84
C GLY A 42 22.05 -0.73 -12.41
N ALA A 43 23.27 -0.45 -11.90
CA ALA A 43 23.48 0.13 -10.58
C ALA A 43 22.88 1.55 -10.47
N GLU A 44 23.08 2.40 -11.48
CA GLU A 44 22.48 3.73 -11.58
C GLU A 44 20.95 3.70 -11.55
N ALA A 45 20.32 2.77 -12.28
CA ALA A 45 18.86 2.64 -12.31
C ALA A 45 18.29 2.26 -10.93
N VAL A 46 18.96 1.33 -10.23
CA VAL A 46 18.59 0.93 -8.87
C VAL A 46 18.78 2.07 -7.88
N PHE A 47 19.91 2.75 -7.94
CA PHE A 47 20.21 3.87 -7.05
C PHE A 47 19.28 5.06 -7.28
N SER A 48 18.99 5.42 -8.54
CA SER A 48 18.01 6.45 -8.92
C SER A 48 16.63 6.17 -8.35
N CYS A 49 16.19 4.90 -8.37
CA CYS A 49 14.92 4.50 -7.77
C CYS A 49 14.89 4.78 -6.26
N ARG A 50 15.98 4.47 -5.54
CA ARG A 50 16.11 4.75 -4.11
C ARG A 50 16.13 6.27 -3.80
N GLU A 51 16.87 7.05 -4.60
CA GLU A 51 16.88 8.52 -4.46
C GLU A 51 15.50 9.13 -4.65
N THR A 52 14.76 8.66 -5.66
CA THR A 52 13.39 9.16 -5.92
C THR A 52 12.44 8.75 -4.80
N ALA A 53 12.55 7.52 -4.29
CA ALA A 53 11.80 7.08 -3.12
C ALA A 53 12.20 7.91 -1.87
N GLY A 54 13.49 8.16 -1.65
CA GLY A 54 13.97 9.00 -0.55
C GLY A 54 13.34 10.41 -0.56
N LYS A 55 13.25 11.04 -1.74
CA LYS A 55 12.58 12.34 -1.92
C LYS A 55 11.08 12.27 -1.65
N LEU A 56 10.41 11.22 -2.11
CA LEU A 56 8.96 11.05 -1.95
C LEU A 56 8.59 10.80 -0.49
N PHE A 57 9.35 9.96 0.20
CA PHE A 57 9.04 9.47 1.54
C PHE A 57 9.85 10.12 2.67
N ASP A 58 10.65 11.15 2.38
CA ASP A 58 11.50 11.87 3.35
C ASP A 58 12.41 10.91 4.13
N CYS A 59 13.26 10.19 3.40
CA CYS A 59 14.25 9.28 3.97
C CYS A 59 15.52 9.24 3.10
N ARG A 60 16.60 8.67 3.65
CA ARG A 60 17.84 8.49 2.91
C ARG A 60 17.72 7.30 1.94
N PRO A 61 18.42 7.33 0.79
CA PRO A 61 18.42 6.21 -0.17
C PRO A 61 18.79 4.85 0.44
N GLU A 62 19.69 4.84 1.43
CA GLU A 62 20.10 3.62 2.13
C GLU A 62 18.99 3.01 3.00
N GLN A 63 18.00 3.80 3.38
CA GLN A 63 16.82 3.33 4.12
C GLN A 63 15.76 2.71 3.22
N VAL A 64 15.95 2.75 1.90
CA VAL A 64 15.00 2.23 0.91
C VAL A 64 15.42 0.84 0.47
N VAL A 65 14.66 -0.17 0.86
CA VAL A 65 14.83 -1.56 0.45
C VAL A 65 13.84 -1.89 -0.65
N LEU A 66 14.33 -2.42 -1.78
CA LEU A 66 13.49 -2.89 -2.87
C LEU A 66 12.95 -4.28 -2.54
N THR A 67 11.64 -4.42 -2.59
CA THR A 67 10.95 -5.68 -2.35
C THR A 67 10.15 -6.11 -3.58
N THR A 68 9.71 -7.36 -3.62
CA THR A 68 8.87 -7.85 -4.73
C THR A 68 7.44 -7.29 -4.70
N ASN A 69 6.96 -6.89 -3.53
CA ASN A 69 5.64 -6.32 -3.28
C ASN A 69 5.55 -5.82 -1.82
N CYS A 70 4.44 -5.17 -1.47
CA CYS A 70 4.18 -4.70 -0.10
C CYS A 70 4.14 -5.86 0.91
N THR A 71 3.54 -7.00 0.57
CA THR A 71 3.45 -8.17 1.46
C THR A 71 4.84 -8.68 1.86
N HIS A 72 5.80 -8.69 0.93
CA HIS A 72 7.20 -9.03 1.23
C HIS A 72 7.80 -8.03 2.24
N GLY A 73 7.63 -6.73 2.01
CA GLY A 73 8.09 -5.69 2.94
C GLY A 73 7.45 -5.81 4.33
N LEU A 74 6.12 -6.02 4.40
CA LEU A 74 5.42 -6.22 5.66
C LEU A 74 5.90 -7.48 6.42
N ASN A 75 6.19 -8.58 5.73
CA ASN A 75 6.75 -9.77 6.37
C ASN A 75 8.14 -9.51 6.96
N ILE A 76 9.01 -8.78 6.26
CA ILE A 76 10.32 -8.36 6.80
C ILE A 76 10.10 -7.50 8.06
N ALA A 77 9.28 -6.46 7.96
CA ALA A 77 9.04 -5.51 9.05
C ALA A 77 8.42 -6.19 10.29
N ILE A 78 7.36 -6.98 10.10
CA ILE A 78 6.67 -7.69 11.18
C ILE A 78 7.61 -8.67 11.88
N ARG A 79 8.37 -9.47 11.14
CA ARG A 79 9.32 -10.43 11.72
C ARG A 79 10.54 -9.76 12.36
N SER A 80 10.88 -8.54 11.96
CA SER A 80 11.93 -7.75 12.60
C SER A 80 11.47 -7.19 13.95
N LEU A 81 10.21 -6.77 14.05
CA LEU A 81 9.70 -6.02 15.19
C LEU A 81 8.90 -6.87 16.19
N VAL A 82 8.14 -7.85 15.69
CA VAL A 82 7.23 -8.66 16.50
C VAL A 82 7.88 -10.00 16.85
N LYS A 83 8.09 -10.24 18.14
CA LYS A 83 8.54 -11.54 18.65
C LYS A 83 7.39 -12.57 18.61
N PRO A 84 7.66 -13.88 18.46
CA PRO A 84 6.64 -14.91 18.62
C PRO A 84 5.86 -14.76 19.94
N GLY A 85 4.54 -14.80 19.88
CA GLY A 85 3.67 -14.58 21.03
C GLY A 85 3.57 -13.15 21.53
N GLY A 86 4.21 -12.19 20.85
CA GLY A 86 4.19 -10.78 21.23
C GLY A 86 2.81 -10.15 21.09
N ARG A 87 2.51 -9.16 21.93
CA ARG A 87 1.25 -8.41 21.89
C ARG A 87 1.33 -7.25 20.90
N VAL A 88 0.39 -7.18 19.94
CA VAL A 88 0.42 -6.21 18.85
C VAL A 88 -0.90 -5.48 18.74
N ALA A 89 -0.85 -4.14 18.75
CA ALA A 89 -2.00 -3.30 18.43
C ALA A 89 -2.13 -3.14 16.92
N VAL A 90 -3.34 -3.37 16.38
CA VAL A 90 -3.68 -3.20 14.97
C VAL A 90 -4.95 -2.39 14.82
N SER A 91 -5.18 -1.79 13.64
CA SER A 91 -6.46 -1.15 13.35
C SER A 91 -7.55 -2.18 13.00
N GLY A 92 -8.81 -1.77 13.05
CA GLY A 92 -9.95 -2.59 12.61
C GLY A 92 -10.04 -2.78 11.09
N PHE A 93 -9.05 -2.30 10.32
CA PHE A 93 -9.12 -2.23 8.86
C PHE A 93 -7.94 -2.90 8.15
N GLU A 94 -7.20 -3.76 8.84
CA GLU A 94 -5.99 -4.38 8.31
C GLU A 94 -6.25 -5.37 7.17
N HIS A 95 -5.34 -5.33 6.20
CA HIS A 95 -5.27 -6.30 5.12
C HIS A 95 -4.64 -7.63 5.60
N ASN A 96 -4.95 -8.74 4.92
CA ASN A 96 -4.35 -10.06 5.19
C ASN A 96 -2.81 -10.08 5.11
N ALA A 97 -2.19 -9.12 4.43
CA ALA A 97 -0.73 -8.97 4.38
C ALA A 97 -0.13 -8.58 5.75
N VAL A 98 -0.94 -8.00 6.65
CA VAL A 98 -0.61 -7.73 8.06
C VAL A 98 -1.07 -8.87 8.96
N MET A 99 -2.35 -9.26 8.85
CA MET A 99 -2.95 -10.20 9.80
C MET A 99 -2.35 -11.61 9.73
N ARG A 100 -2.11 -12.13 8.53
CA ARG A 100 -1.58 -13.49 8.36
C ARG A 100 -0.17 -13.67 8.93
N PRO A 101 0.81 -12.77 8.70
CA PRO A 101 2.11 -12.84 9.37
C PRO A 101 2.02 -12.75 10.90
N LEU A 102 1.14 -11.92 11.45
CA LEU A 102 0.93 -11.82 12.89
C LEU A 102 0.38 -13.15 13.46
N TYR A 103 -0.63 -13.72 12.84
CA TYR A 103 -1.15 -15.04 13.25
C TYR A 103 -0.10 -16.16 13.10
N ALA A 104 0.71 -16.12 12.04
CA ALA A 104 1.80 -17.09 11.85
C ALA A 104 2.89 -17.00 12.93
N LEU A 105 3.03 -15.86 13.59
CA LEU A 105 3.92 -15.65 14.75
C LEU A 105 3.23 -16.00 16.08
N GLY A 106 1.96 -16.40 16.07
CA GLY A 106 1.17 -16.60 17.30
C GLY A 106 0.99 -15.31 18.10
N ALA A 107 1.03 -14.16 17.45
CA ALA A 107 0.91 -12.86 18.13
C ALA A 107 -0.47 -12.70 18.78
N GLU A 108 -0.49 -12.12 19.98
CA GLU A 108 -1.72 -11.65 20.64
C GLU A 108 -2.15 -10.33 20.00
N VAL A 109 -3.13 -10.40 19.08
CA VAL A 109 -3.57 -9.24 18.31
C VAL A 109 -4.66 -8.49 19.06
N GLN A 110 -4.43 -7.20 19.32
CA GLN A 110 -5.38 -6.27 19.90
C GLN A 110 -5.90 -5.33 18.80
N VAL A 111 -7.17 -5.54 18.41
CA VAL A 111 -7.82 -4.74 17.36
C VAL A 111 -8.44 -3.49 17.98
N ALA A 112 -8.12 -2.32 17.43
CA ALA A 112 -8.58 -1.02 17.88
C ALA A 112 -9.17 -0.19 16.74
N GLY A 113 -10.19 0.63 17.01
CA GLY A 113 -10.79 1.52 16.03
C GLY A 113 -11.58 0.80 14.94
N ARG A 114 -12.67 0.15 15.33
CA ARG A 114 -13.55 -0.58 14.39
C ARG A 114 -14.63 0.29 13.75
N HIS A 115 -14.80 1.54 14.18
CA HIS A 115 -15.82 2.43 13.63
C HIS A 115 -15.31 3.17 12.40
N LEU A 116 -16.00 3.00 11.28
CA LEU A 116 -15.67 3.68 10.02
C LEU A 116 -15.82 5.19 10.16
N PHE A 117 -14.84 5.94 9.66
CA PHE A 117 -14.84 7.41 9.58
C PHE A 117 -14.91 8.14 10.94
N ASP A 118 -14.57 7.45 12.03
CA ASP A 118 -14.57 7.97 13.39
C ASP A 118 -13.13 7.97 13.95
N TRP A 119 -12.44 9.09 13.79
CA TRP A 119 -11.08 9.27 14.27
C TRP A 119 -10.99 9.27 15.80
N ASP A 120 -11.98 9.87 16.48
CA ASP A 120 -11.99 9.95 17.95
C ASP A 120 -12.07 8.56 18.58
N ASN A 121 -12.99 7.72 18.08
CA ASN A 121 -13.08 6.32 18.51
C ASN A 121 -11.79 5.55 18.18
N THR A 122 -11.25 5.72 16.96
CA THR A 122 -10.00 5.05 16.55
C THR A 122 -8.86 5.39 17.50
N LEU A 123 -8.67 6.66 17.83
CA LEU A 123 -7.58 7.12 18.70
C LEU A 123 -7.77 6.67 20.15
N GLU A 124 -9.00 6.69 20.67
CA GLU A 124 -9.28 6.25 22.02
C GLU A 124 -9.03 4.75 22.21
N GLU A 125 -9.54 3.91 21.30
CA GLU A 125 -9.34 2.46 21.35
C GLU A 125 -7.86 2.11 21.12
N PHE A 126 -7.18 2.80 20.20
CA PHE A 126 -5.75 2.58 19.96
C PHE A 126 -4.91 2.94 21.19
N ARG A 127 -5.20 4.06 21.87
CA ARG A 127 -4.57 4.43 23.13
C ARG A 127 -4.76 3.36 24.21
N ARG A 128 -5.96 2.77 24.31
CA ARG A 128 -6.23 1.66 25.25
C ARG A 128 -5.39 0.43 24.92
N ALA A 129 -5.31 0.05 23.62
CA ALA A 129 -4.52 -1.10 23.19
C ALA A 129 -3.02 -0.92 23.50
N LEU A 130 -2.47 0.28 23.29
CA LEU A 130 -1.08 0.57 23.64
C LEU A 130 -0.85 0.46 25.16
N ARG A 131 -1.73 1.06 25.98
CA ARG A 131 -1.65 1.01 27.45
C ARG A 131 -1.85 -0.40 28.02
N ALA A 132 -2.54 -1.27 27.30
CA ALA A 132 -2.68 -2.67 27.71
C ALA A 132 -1.39 -3.49 27.48
N GLY A 133 -0.30 -2.85 27.09
CA GLY A 133 1.04 -3.44 27.00
C GLY A 133 1.36 -4.00 25.62
N ALA A 134 0.91 -3.36 24.56
CA ALA A 134 1.35 -3.70 23.21
C ALA A 134 2.87 -3.51 23.08
N ASN A 135 3.55 -4.53 22.52
CA ASN A 135 5.00 -4.49 22.28
C ASN A 135 5.34 -3.82 20.93
N ALA A 136 4.38 -3.82 20.01
CA ALA A 136 4.47 -3.20 18.71
C ALA A 136 3.08 -2.79 18.24
N ALA A 137 3.03 -1.90 17.24
CA ALA A 137 1.80 -1.59 16.52
C ALA A 137 2.01 -1.79 15.02
N VAL A 138 0.96 -2.25 14.33
CA VAL A 138 0.93 -2.34 12.86
C VAL A 138 -0.42 -1.82 12.41
N PHE A 139 -0.43 -0.80 11.55
CA PHE A 139 -1.68 -0.25 11.08
C PHE A 139 -1.60 0.22 9.63
N THR A 140 -2.74 0.07 8.92
CA THR A 140 -2.88 0.60 7.58
C THR A 140 -3.13 2.11 7.62
N HIS A 141 -2.61 2.84 6.64
CA HIS A 141 -2.93 4.26 6.48
C HIS A 141 -4.32 4.48 5.88
N VAL A 142 -4.70 3.63 4.92
CA VAL A 142 -5.98 3.71 4.22
C VAL A 142 -6.57 2.32 4.06
N SER A 143 -7.81 2.14 4.47
CA SER A 143 -8.54 0.90 4.24
C SER A 143 -8.66 0.61 2.74
N ASN A 144 -8.18 -0.54 2.31
CA ASN A 144 -8.28 -0.96 0.91
C ASN A 144 -9.72 -1.32 0.48
N VAL A 145 -10.64 -1.43 1.43
CA VAL A 145 -12.06 -1.71 1.18
C VAL A 145 -12.86 -0.42 1.12
N PHE A 146 -12.77 0.40 2.16
CA PHE A 146 -13.65 1.53 2.36
C PHE A 146 -13.03 2.88 1.99
N GLY A 147 -11.73 2.93 1.71
CA GLY A 147 -11.03 4.19 1.46
C GLY A 147 -10.94 5.10 2.70
N TYR A 148 -11.26 4.58 3.89
CA TYR A 148 -11.13 5.32 5.15
C TYR A 148 -9.67 5.59 5.45
N ILE A 149 -9.31 6.87 5.59
CA ILE A 149 -7.98 7.34 5.97
C ILE A 149 -7.92 7.35 7.50
N LEU A 150 -7.00 6.58 8.08
CA LEU A 150 -6.78 6.56 9.52
C LEU A 150 -5.93 7.75 9.98
N PRO A 151 -6.07 8.21 11.24
CA PRO A 151 -5.31 9.33 11.81
C PRO A 151 -3.88 8.92 12.17
N VAL A 152 -3.05 8.64 11.16
CA VAL A 152 -1.73 8.01 11.36
C VAL A 152 -0.73 8.91 12.06
N GLU A 153 -0.83 10.22 11.92
CA GLU A 153 0.01 11.19 12.62
C GLU A 153 -0.24 11.15 14.12
N GLU A 154 -1.52 11.12 14.53
CA GLU A 154 -1.94 11.03 15.92
C GLU A 154 -1.65 9.64 16.50
N MET A 155 -1.88 8.57 15.73
CA MET A 155 -1.52 7.20 16.12
C MET A 155 -0.02 7.06 16.32
N ALA A 156 0.79 7.65 15.45
CA ALA A 156 2.25 7.70 15.59
C ALA A 156 2.69 8.48 16.84
N ALA A 157 2.00 9.59 17.15
CA ALA A 157 2.25 10.34 18.39
C ALA A 157 1.96 9.49 19.64
N LEU A 158 0.84 8.76 19.65
CA LEU A 158 0.50 7.84 20.73
C LEU A 158 1.54 6.72 20.90
N CYS A 159 2.01 6.14 19.79
CA CYS A 159 3.09 5.14 19.82
C CYS A 159 4.36 5.72 20.46
N ARG A 160 4.74 6.94 20.08
CA ARG A 160 5.92 7.62 20.62
C ARG A 160 5.78 7.93 22.12
N GLU A 161 4.61 8.40 22.56
CA GLU A 161 4.31 8.64 23.98
C GLU A 161 4.44 7.38 24.84
N GLN A 162 4.06 6.23 24.30
CA GLN A 162 4.08 4.96 25.01
C GLN A 162 5.39 4.16 24.77
N GLY A 163 6.32 4.68 23.96
CA GLY A 163 7.55 3.97 23.58
C GLY A 163 7.31 2.68 22.77
N VAL A 164 6.19 2.59 22.05
CA VAL A 164 5.80 1.42 21.25
C VAL A 164 6.24 1.65 19.81
N PRO A 165 7.14 0.82 19.25
CA PRO A 165 7.53 0.92 17.85
C PRO A 165 6.40 0.48 16.92
N PHE A 166 6.35 1.05 15.70
CA PHE A 166 5.27 0.71 14.78
C PHE A 166 5.69 0.56 13.32
N ILE A 167 4.84 -0.18 12.58
CA ILE A 167 4.90 -0.41 11.14
C ILE A 167 3.68 0.22 10.49
N LEU A 168 3.89 0.97 9.41
CA LEU A 168 2.80 1.52 8.59
C LEU A 168 2.65 0.72 7.30
N ASP A 169 1.45 0.18 7.07
CA ASP A 169 1.06 -0.31 5.74
C ASP A 169 0.54 0.87 4.90
N ALA A 170 1.36 1.33 3.97
CA ALA A 170 1.05 2.42 3.05
C ALA A 170 0.55 1.92 1.68
N ALA A 171 -0.02 0.69 1.62
CA ALA A 171 -0.41 0.08 0.35
C ALA A 171 -1.44 0.87 -0.46
N GLN A 172 -2.27 1.66 0.19
CA GLN A 172 -3.30 2.47 -0.47
C GLN A 172 -3.04 3.97 -0.40
N SER A 173 -2.00 4.40 0.33
CA SER A 173 -1.67 5.82 0.50
C SER A 173 -0.40 6.25 -0.22
N ALA A 174 0.57 5.33 -0.39
CA ALA A 174 1.83 5.67 -1.07
C ALA A 174 1.58 6.15 -2.50
N GLY A 175 1.94 7.39 -2.77
CA GLY A 175 1.76 8.05 -4.07
C GLY A 175 0.46 8.84 -4.23
N THR A 176 -0.49 8.72 -3.29
CA THR A 176 -1.76 9.47 -3.30
C THR A 176 -1.90 10.41 -2.09
N LEU A 177 -1.33 10.03 -0.96
CA LEU A 177 -1.29 10.86 0.25
C LEU A 177 0.17 11.10 0.69
N PRO A 178 0.44 12.14 1.46
CA PRO A 178 1.75 12.34 2.07
C PRO A 178 2.08 11.18 3.04
N VAL A 179 3.22 10.53 2.82
CA VAL A 179 3.77 9.50 3.71
C VAL A 179 5.24 9.82 3.93
N LYS A 180 5.62 10.16 5.15
CA LYS A 180 6.98 10.64 5.48
C LYS A 180 7.57 9.82 6.60
N LEU A 181 8.63 9.03 6.31
CA LEU A 181 9.24 8.12 7.28
C LEU A 181 9.73 8.84 8.55
N ASN A 182 10.51 9.91 8.34
CA ASN A 182 11.12 10.62 9.47
C ASN A 182 10.09 11.42 10.27
N ALA A 183 9.14 12.08 9.61
CA ALA A 183 8.11 12.86 10.30
C ALA A 183 7.18 11.99 11.14
N LEU A 184 6.77 10.83 10.63
CA LEU A 184 5.96 9.87 11.37
C LEU A 184 6.76 9.19 12.49
N GLY A 185 8.05 8.92 12.25
CA GLY A 185 8.88 8.16 13.18
C GLY A 185 8.57 6.66 13.17
N ALA A 186 8.00 6.13 12.09
CA ALA A 186 7.76 4.70 11.92
C ALA A 186 9.08 3.93 11.88
N GLU A 187 9.13 2.73 12.49
CA GLU A 187 10.28 1.86 12.31
C GLU A 187 10.35 1.32 10.88
N PHE A 188 9.18 1.03 10.31
CA PHE A 188 9.04 0.56 8.94
C PHE A 188 7.80 1.13 8.27
N ILE A 189 7.93 1.44 6.96
CA ILE A 189 6.79 1.73 6.08
C ILE A 189 6.89 0.82 4.87
N ALA A 190 5.83 0.07 4.57
CA ALA A 190 5.77 -0.80 3.40
C ALA A 190 4.81 -0.25 2.33
N ALA A 191 5.22 -0.30 1.07
CA ALA A 191 4.42 0.17 -0.05
C ALA A 191 4.57 -0.72 -1.30
N PRO A 192 3.51 -0.97 -2.09
CA PRO A 192 3.60 -1.65 -3.37
C PRO A 192 3.97 -0.66 -4.47
N GLY A 193 4.82 -1.07 -5.39
CA GLY A 193 5.17 -0.24 -6.54
C GLY A 193 4.06 -0.08 -7.58
N HIS A 194 3.14 -1.04 -7.65
CA HIS A 194 2.18 -1.17 -8.73
C HIS A 194 0.81 -0.51 -8.50
N LYS A 195 0.59 0.16 -7.36
CA LYS A 195 -0.64 0.93 -7.05
C LYS A 195 -0.39 2.42 -7.25
N GLY A 196 -0.58 3.25 -6.22
CA GLY A 196 -0.42 4.70 -6.30
C GLY A 196 0.96 5.19 -6.75
N LEU A 197 2.01 4.38 -6.61
CA LEU A 197 3.35 4.69 -7.15
C LEU A 197 3.47 4.48 -8.67
N LEU A 198 2.47 3.92 -9.33
CA LEU A 198 2.34 3.75 -10.79
C LEU A 198 3.46 2.93 -11.45
N GLY A 199 4.25 2.20 -10.66
CA GLY A 199 5.31 1.31 -11.12
C GLY A 199 4.81 -0.05 -11.61
N PRO A 200 5.71 -0.93 -12.09
CA PRO A 200 5.36 -2.28 -12.51
C PRO A 200 4.91 -3.17 -11.34
N GLN A 201 4.10 -4.19 -11.65
CA GLN A 201 3.89 -5.32 -10.75
C GLN A 201 5.22 -6.05 -10.49
N GLY A 202 5.33 -6.74 -9.35
CA GLY A 202 6.60 -7.38 -8.94
C GLY A 202 7.62 -6.38 -8.38
N THR A 203 7.16 -5.19 -7.97
CA THR A 203 7.95 -4.16 -7.27
C THR A 203 7.25 -3.69 -6.00
N GLY A 204 8.04 -3.35 -5.00
CA GLY A 204 7.61 -2.77 -3.75
C GLY A 204 8.77 -2.10 -3.03
N LEU A 205 8.45 -1.37 -1.99
CA LEU A 205 9.40 -0.66 -1.13
C LEU A 205 9.17 -1.05 0.32
N LEU A 206 10.26 -1.21 1.06
CA LEU A 206 10.27 -1.17 2.51
C LEU A 206 11.21 -0.04 2.93
N LEU A 207 10.67 0.96 3.61
CA LEU A 207 11.44 2.05 4.19
C LEU A 207 11.80 1.67 5.62
N CYS A 208 13.08 1.72 5.96
CA CYS A 208 13.61 1.23 7.22
C CYS A 208 14.25 2.37 8.01
N ARG A 209 13.76 2.62 9.22
CA ARG A 209 14.42 3.46 10.23
C ARG A 209 15.05 2.59 11.32
N GLY A 210 14.38 1.51 11.68
CA GLY A 210 14.82 0.56 12.69
C GLY A 210 15.74 -0.53 12.15
N GLU A 211 16.24 -1.34 13.08
CA GLU A 211 16.97 -2.56 12.75
C GLU A 211 16.04 -3.59 12.12
N ALA A 212 16.51 -4.23 11.06
CA ALA A 212 15.73 -5.21 10.31
C ALA A 212 16.43 -6.57 10.24
N ALA A 213 15.66 -7.62 10.46
CA ALA A 213 16.10 -8.99 10.28
C ALA A 213 15.83 -9.47 8.84
N PRO A 214 16.77 -10.14 8.19
CA PRO A 214 16.55 -10.70 6.87
C PRO A 214 15.46 -11.79 6.91
N LEU A 215 14.55 -11.75 5.94
CA LEU A 215 13.56 -12.81 5.73
C LEU A 215 14.12 -13.90 4.79
N LEU A 216 14.93 -13.48 3.83
CA LEU A 216 15.59 -14.34 2.87
C LEU A 216 17.11 -14.25 3.06
N PHE A 217 17.77 -15.37 2.92
CA PHE A 217 19.23 -15.48 3.03
C PHE A 217 19.81 -15.89 1.68
N GLY A 218 20.86 -15.21 1.23
CA GLY A 218 21.48 -15.50 -0.07
C GLY A 218 22.54 -14.49 -0.45
N GLY A 219 23.06 -14.61 -1.67
CA GLY A 219 24.04 -13.67 -2.19
C GLY A 219 23.44 -12.28 -2.43
N THR A 220 24.19 -11.25 -2.05
CA THR A 220 23.81 -9.83 -2.23
C THR A 220 24.72 -9.12 -3.23
N GLY A 221 25.77 -9.81 -3.71
CA GLY A 221 26.80 -9.21 -4.55
C GLY A 221 27.92 -8.50 -3.75
N SER A 222 27.82 -8.35 -2.43
CA SER A 222 28.82 -7.78 -1.53
C SER A 222 29.26 -8.79 -0.46
N GLU A 223 30.39 -8.52 0.21
CA GLU A 223 30.90 -9.28 1.38
C GLU A 223 30.90 -10.81 1.24
N SER A 224 31.28 -11.36 0.07
CA SER A 224 31.12 -12.79 -0.28
C SER A 224 31.84 -13.78 0.65
N ILE A 225 32.76 -13.33 1.48
CA ILE A 225 33.49 -14.16 2.46
C ILE A 225 32.65 -14.39 3.73
N ARG A 226 31.72 -13.49 4.04
CA ARG A 226 30.86 -13.62 5.22
C ARG A 226 29.90 -14.81 5.04
N LYS A 227 29.68 -15.52 6.14
CA LYS A 227 28.66 -16.60 6.20
C LYS A 227 27.25 -16.07 6.46
N ASP A 228 27.17 -14.91 7.13
CA ASP A 228 25.92 -14.21 7.45
C ASP A 228 25.58 -13.17 6.39
N MET A 229 24.34 -12.69 6.40
CA MET A 229 23.92 -11.54 5.58
C MET A 229 24.74 -10.31 5.99
N PRO A 230 25.01 -9.37 5.06
CA PRO A 230 25.66 -8.09 5.37
C PRO A 230 24.91 -7.35 6.49
N ASP A 231 25.64 -6.52 7.24
CA ASP A 231 25.02 -5.70 8.30
C ASP A 231 24.34 -4.45 7.75
N MET A 232 24.81 -3.96 6.63
CA MET A 232 24.37 -2.69 6.06
C MET A 232 23.07 -2.84 5.25
N LEU A 233 22.17 -1.87 5.41
CA LEU A 233 21.05 -1.68 4.50
C LEU A 233 21.55 -1.00 3.21
N PRO A 234 20.95 -1.31 2.08
CA PRO A 234 19.81 -2.22 1.87
C PRO A 234 20.20 -3.69 1.66
N GLU A 235 21.49 -4.00 1.48
CA GLU A 235 22.01 -5.33 1.11
C GLU A 235 21.58 -6.42 2.09
N ARG A 236 21.48 -6.09 3.39
CA ARG A 236 21.01 -7.00 4.44
C ARG A 236 19.67 -7.66 4.12
N LEU A 237 18.80 -6.98 3.39
CA LEU A 237 17.41 -7.40 3.12
C LEU A 237 17.15 -7.75 1.65
N GLU A 238 18.15 -7.57 0.78
CA GLU A 238 18.02 -7.78 -0.66
C GLU A 238 18.82 -8.97 -1.15
N ALA A 239 18.47 -10.16 -0.66
CA ALA A 239 19.08 -11.40 -1.15
C ALA A 239 18.66 -11.70 -2.59
N GLY A 240 19.62 -12.04 -3.44
CA GLY A 240 19.39 -12.40 -4.84
C GLY A 240 19.64 -11.26 -5.82
N THR A 241 19.27 -11.46 -7.08
CA THR A 241 19.43 -10.46 -8.13
C THR A 241 18.29 -9.45 -8.10
N VAL A 242 18.61 -8.18 -7.96
CA VAL A 242 17.63 -7.09 -7.96
C VAL A 242 16.93 -6.96 -9.31
N ASN A 243 15.64 -6.70 -9.29
CA ASN A 243 14.82 -6.44 -10.47
C ASN A 243 15.09 -5.05 -11.06
N VAL A 244 16.18 -4.92 -11.83
CA VAL A 244 16.62 -3.64 -12.45
C VAL A 244 15.55 -3.03 -13.34
N PRO A 245 14.89 -3.76 -14.27
CA PRO A 245 13.82 -3.19 -15.08
C PRO A 245 12.63 -2.71 -14.26
N GLY A 246 12.27 -3.47 -13.21
CA GLY A 246 11.23 -3.07 -12.27
C GLY A 246 11.58 -1.79 -11.51
N ALA A 247 12.81 -1.67 -11.03
CA ALA A 247 13.30 -0.48 -10.34
C ALA A 247 13.28 0.76 -11.25
N ALA A 248 13.74 0.63 -12.50
CA ALA A 248 13.68 1.72 -13.49
C ALA A 248 12.24 2.17 -13.77
N GLY A 249 11.31 1.21 -13.92
CA GLY A 249 9.90 1.53 -14.10
C GLY A 249 9.27 2.18 -12.87
N LEU A 250 9.60 1.70 -11.68
CA LEU A 250 9.13 2.27 -10.41
C LEU A 250 9.65 3.71 -10.20
N ASP A 251 10.93 3.96 -10.50
CA ASP A 251 11.51 5.30 -10.49
C ASP A 251 10.70 6.26 -11.39
N ALA A 252 10.43 5.86 -12.63
CA ALA A 252 9.63 6.66 -13.56
C ALA A 252 8.22 6.93 -13.05
N GLY A 253 7.58 5.95 -12.42
CA GLY A 253 6.26 6.09 -11.78
C GLY A 253 6.30 7.09 -10.62
N MET A 254 7.25 6.95 -9.70
CA MET A 254 7.41 7.86 -8.56
C MET A 254 7.75 9.29 -8.99
N ARG A 255 8.56 9.49 -10.04
CA ARG A 255 8.81 10.84 -10.62
C ARG A 255 7.54 11.47 -11.16
N TYR A 256 6.68 10.69 -11.80
CA TYR A 256 5.37 11.17 -12.25
C TYR A 256 4.50 11.58 -11.04
N VAL A 257 4.45 10.77 -10.00
CA VAL A 257 3.73 11.09 -8.76
C VAL A 257 4.27 12.38 -8.12
N LEU A 258 5.58 12.56 -8.01
CA LEU A 258 6.18 13.79 -7.48
C LEU A 258 5.76 15.04 -8.26
N SER A 259 5.51 14.91 -9.55
CA SER A 259 5.10 16.04 -10.40
C SER A 259 3.59 16.27 -10.49
N GLN A 260 2.75 15.23 -10.25
CA GLN A 260 1.32 15.26 -10.51
C GLN A 260 0.46 14.85 -9.31
N GLY A 261 1.06 14.47 -8.16
CA GLY A 261 0.33 13.83 -7.04
C GLY A 261 -0.87 14.63 -6.54
N SER A 262 -0.74 15.92 -6.32
CA SER A 262 -1.85 16.77 -5.88
C SER A 262 -3.01 16.85 -6.89
N ARG A 263 -2.71 16.78 -8.19
CA ARG A 263 -3.73 16.74 -9.25
C ARG A 263 -4.46 15.39 -9.25
N ILE A 264 -3.73 14.29 -9.07
CA ILE A 264 -4.29 12.93 -8.97
C ILE A 264 -5.23 12.86 -7.78
N GLU A 265 -4.76 13.23 -6.60
CA GLU A 265 -5.55 13.25 -5.36
C GLU A 265 -6.84 14.05 -5.51
N ALA A 266 -6.75 15.28 -6.03
CA ALA A 266 -7.91 16.14 -6.25
C ALA A 266 -8.93 15.53 -7.23
N ALA A 267 -8.46 14.83 -8.28
CA ALA A 267 -9.32 14.16 -9.25
C ALA A 267 -10.03 12.96 -8.61
N GLU A 268 -9.29 12.12 -7.88
CA GLU A 268 -9.85 10.97 -7.17
C GLU A 268 -10.92 11.40 -6.15
N HIS A 269 -10.63 12.38 -5.30
CA HIS A 269 -11.57 12.93 -4.30
C HIS A 269 -12.84 13.50 -4.94
N ARG A 270 -12.70 14.17 -6.09
CA ARG A 270 -13.88 14.69 -6.83
C ARG A 270 -14.77 13.54 -7.30
N GLN A 271 -14.19 12.49 -7.87
CA GLN A 271 -14.94 11.35 -8.39
C GLN A 271 -15.60 10.55 -7.26
N ILE A 272 -14.90 10.32 -6.16
CA ILE A 272 -15.45 9.64 -4.99
C ILE A 272 -16.67 10.39 -4.44
N ARG A 273 -16.57 11.69 -4.23
CA ARG A 273 -17.71 12.52 -3.77
C ARG A 273 -18.87 12.50 -4.74
N ARG A 274 -18.59 12.50 -6.07
CA ARG A 274 -19.62 12.38 -7.10
C ARG A 274 -20.29 11.01 -7.03
N CYS A 275 -19.49 9.94 -7.00
CA CYS A 275 -19.97 8.57 -6.94
C CYS A 275 -20.86 8.33 -5.71
N ALA A 276 -20.40 8.74 -4.52
CA ALA A 276 -21.15 8.61 -3.27
C ALA A 276 -22.54 9.25 -3.36
N ARG A 277 -22.61 10.52 -3.77
CA ARG A 277 -23.88 11.26 -3.92
C ARG A 277 -24.83 10.61 -4.93
N MET A 278 -24.30 10.03 -5.98
CA MET A 278 -25.14 9.40 -7.00
C MET A 278 -25.62 8.01 -6.57
N LEU A 279 -24.81 7.22 -5.86
CA LEU A 279 -25.22 5.95 -5.25
C LEU A 279 -26.32 6.18 -4.20
N GLU A 280 -26.17 7.19 -3.36
CA GLU A 280 -27.17 7.59 -2.37
C GLU A 280 -28.53 7.90 -3.02
N LYS A 281 -28.54 8.66 -4.13
CA LYS A 281 -29.78 8.96 -4.90
C LYS A 281 -30.46 7.71 -5.49
N LEU A 282 -29.69 6.65 -5.72
CA LEU A 282 -30.22 5.35 -6.16
C LEU A 282 -30.69 4.47 -4.99
N GLY A 283 -30.54 4.95 -3.75
CA GLY A 283 -30.87 4.18 -2.54
C GLY A 283 -29.92 3.00 -2.31
N VAL A 284 -28.69 3.08 -2.81
CA VAL A 284 -27.65 2.06 -2.62
C VAL A 284 -26.85 2.41 -1.37
N GLN A 285 -26.68 1.42 -0.47
CA GLN A 285 -25.84 1.58 0.72
C GLN A 285 -24.36 1.67 0.34
N ALA A 286 -23.82 2.89 0.34
CA ALA A 286 -22.42 3.17 0.08
C ALA A 286 -21.68 3.59 1.35
N PHE A 287 -20.43 3.15 1.51
CA PHE A 287 -19.56 3.53 2.63
C PHE A 287 -18.75 4.76 2.24
N TYR A 288 -19.24 5.91 2.69
CA TYR A 288 -18.62 7.21 2.45
C TYR A 288 -18.72 8.08 3.69
N GLY A 289 -17.64 8.77 4.04
CA GLY A 289 -17.60 9.62 5.22
C GLY A 289 -16.49 10.67 5.18
N ALA A 290 -16.19 11.24 6.35
CA ALA A 290 -15.02 12.07 6.54
C ALA A 290 -13.72 11.25 6.31
N HIS A 291 -12.64 11.93 5.91
CA HIS A 291 -11.34 11.28 5.71
C HIS A 291 -11.40 10.13 4.69
N GLN A 292 -11.87 10.42 3.50
CA GLN A 292 -12.06 9.47 2.41
C GLN A 292 -10.96 9.61 1.34
N ALA A 293 -10.31 8.51 0.99
CA ALA A 293 -9.36 8.40 -0.13
C ALA A 293 -10.05 8.02 -1.45
N GLY A 294 -9.28 7.72 -2.49
CA GLY A 294 -9.72 7.41 -3.86
C GLY A 294 -10.49 6.08 -4.05
N THR A 295 -11.05 5.52 -2.98
CA THR A 295 -11.78 4.24 -2.99
C THR A 295 -13.11 4.37 -2.28
N ILE A 296 -14.17 3.76 -2.81
CA ILE A 296 -15.50 3.65 -2.20
C ILE A 296 -16.05 2.25 -2.39
N SER A 297 -16.71 1.71 -1.38
CA SER A 297 -17.43 0.43 -1.46
C SER A 297 -18.93 0.62 -1.24
N PHE A 298 -19.72 -0.25 -1.84
CA PHE A 298 -21.17 -0.30 -1.64
C PHE A 298 -21.68 -1.74 -1.60
N VAL A 299 -22.83 -1.95 -0.97
CA VAL A 299 -23.53 -3.25 -0.94
C VAL A 299 -24.64 -3.21 -2.00
N PRO A 300 -24.57 -4.05 -3.05
CA PRO A 300 -25.67 -4.19 -4.01
C PRO A 300 -26.86 -4.93 -3.38
N ARG A 301 -28.02 -4.88 -4.01
CA ARG A 301 -29.24 -5.59 -3.55
C ARG A 301 -29.22 -7.11 -3.79
N GLU A 302 -28.18 -7.60 -4.39
CA GLU A 302 -27.95 -9.00 -4.75
C GLU A 302 -26.52 -9.40 -4.42
N ASP A 303 -26.14 -10.63 -4.76
CA ASP A 303 -24.77 -11.10 -4.60
C ASP A 303 -23.75 -10.17 -5.25
N CYS A 304 -22.72 -9.77 -4.50
CA CYS A 304 -21.78 -8.74 -4.94
C CYS A 304 -20.90 -9.20 -6.11
N GLU A 305 -20.60 -10.50 -6.21
CA GLU A 305 -19.78 -11.05 -7.30
C GLU A 305 -20.59 -11.14 -8.58
N ALA A 306 -21.86 -11.58 -8.51
CA ALA A 306 -22.78 -11.59 -9.64
C ALA A 306 -23.03 -10.15 -10.15
N PHE A 307 -23.17 -9.17 -9.25
CA PHE A 307 -23.31 -7.76 -9.61
C PHE A 307 -22.07 -7.24 -10.33
N ALA A 308 -20.87 -7.50 -9.81
CA ALA A 308 -19.62 -7.08 -10.44
C ALA A 308 -19.41 -7.73 -11.81
N GLN A 309 -19.81 -8.99 -11.99
CA GLN A 309 -19.78 -9.67 -13.29
C GLN A 309 -20.67 -8.95 -14.32
N ARG A 310 -21.88 -8.54 -13.95
CA ARG A 310 -22.77 -7.78 -14.86
C ARG A 310 -22.23 -6.38 -15.20
N LEU A 311 -21.47 -5.75 -14.30
CA LEU A 311 -20.74 -4.52 -14.63
C LEU A 311 -19.61 -4.81 -15.63
N ALA A 312 -18.88 -5.91 -15.43
CA ALA A 312 -17.82 -6.33 -16.36
C ALA A 312 -18.36 -6.64 -17.76
N ASP A 313 -19.52 -7.29 -17.89
CA ASP A 313 -20.20 -7.56 -19.16
C ASP A 313 -20.60 -6.27 -19.90
N ARG A 314 -20.75 -5.16 -19.16
CA ARG A 314 -20.97 -3.81 -19.70
C ARG A 314 -19.67 -3.02 -19.88
N GLY A 315 -18.53 -3.67 -19.74
CA GLY A 315 -17.21 -3.06 -19.93
C GLY A 315 -16.73 -2.19 -18.77
N ILE A 316 -17.30 -2.34 -17.55
CA ILE A 316 -16.92 -1.61 -16.35
C ILE A 316 -16.23 -2.58 -15.37
N ALA A 317 -14.93 -2.41 -15.19
CA ALA A 317 -14.11 -3.22 -14.30
C ALA A 317 -14.12 -2.67 -12.88
N VAL A 318 -14.71 -3.40 -11.96
CA VAL A 318 -14.72 -3.18 -10.50
C VAL A 318 -14.28 -4.46 -9.79
N ARG A 319 -14.18 -4.43 -8.48
CA ARG A 319 -13.88 -5.63 -7.69
C ARG A 319 -14.98 -5.90 -6.67
N ALA A 320 -15.31 -7.20 -6.45
CA ALA A 320 -16.27 -7.63 -5.45
C ALA A 320 -15.64 -8.55 -4.39
N GLY A 321 -16.35 -8.81 -3.32
CA GLY A 321 -16.01 -9.74 -2.25
C GLY A 321 -15.36 -9.09 -1.03
N LEU A 322 -14.46 -9.83 -0.35
CA LEU A 322 -13.83 -9.40 0.91
C LEU A 322 -12.49 -8.67 0.72
N HIS A 323 -12.02 -8.46 -0.50
CA HIS A 323 -10.83 -7.66 -0.84
C HIS A 323 -9.56 -7.99 -0.04
N CYS A 324 -9.41 -9.24 0.41
CA CYS A 324 -8.33 -9.69 1.30
C CYS A 324 -8.25 -8.93 2.64
N ALA A 325 -9.35 -8.37 3.13
CA ALA A 325 -9.42 -7.63 4.38
C ALA A 325 -10.68 -8.02 5.19
N PRO A 326 -10.83 -9.28 5.62
CA PRO A 326 -12.00 -9.74 6.37
C PRO A 326 -12.21 -8.93 7.64
N LEU A 327 -11.14 -8.51 8.33
CA LEU A 327 -11.22 -7.67 9.53
C LEU A 327 -11.93 -6.33 9.27
N ALA A 328 -11.68 -5.70 8.11
CA ALA A 328 -12.39 -4.49 7.72
C ALA A 328 -13.88 -4.75 7.50
N HIS A 329 -14.23 -5.88 6.90
CA HIS A 329 -15.62 -6.29 6.72
C HIS A 329 -16.32 -6.66 8.04
N GLU A 330 -15.61 -7.28 8.99
CA GLU A 330 -16.13 -7.49 10.37
C GLU A 330 -16.45 -6.14 11.02
N SER A 331 -15.55 -5.16 10.91
CA SER A 331 -15.72 -3.82 11.48
C SER A 331 -16.90 -3.06 10.86
N ALA A 332 -17.22 -3.31 9.59
CA ALA A 332 -18.30 -2.65 8.85
C ALA A 332 -19.60 -3.47 8.79
N GLY A 333 -19.65 -4.68 9.37
CA GLY A 333 -20.83 -5.56 9.33
C GLY A 333 -21.14 -6.11 7.93
N THR A 334 -20.13 -6.25 7.07
CA THR A 334 -20.28 -6.73 5.68
C THR A 334 -19.54 -8.05 5.41
N LEU A 335 -19.19 -8.80 6.46
CA LEU A 335 -18.43 -10.03 6.30
C LEU A 335 -19.19 -11.09 5.47
N GLU A 336 -20.50 -11.18 5.67
CA GLU A 336 -21.36 -12.14 4.98
C GLU A 336 -21.70 -11.72 3.54
N THR A 337 -21.86 -10.41 3.31
CA THR A 337 -22.29 -9.90 2.00
C THR A 337 -21.13 -9.56 1.07
N GLY A 338 -19.94 -9.28 1.61
CA GLY A 338 -18.91 -8.61 0.87
C GLY A 338 -19.35 -7.21 0.42
N THR A 339 -18.60 -6.60 -0.47
CA THR A 339 -18.94 -5.33 -1.11
C THR A 339 -18.47 -5.29 -2.56
N VAL A 340 -19.06 -4.39 -3.35
CA VAL A 340 -18.50 -3.96 -4.64
C VAL A 340 -17.67 -2.72 -4.38
N ARG A 341 -16.37 -2.79 -4.72
CA ARG A 341 -15.40 -1.72 -4.55
C ARG A 341 -15.12 -1.02 -5.86
N VAL A 342 -15.18 0.30 -5.83
CA VAL A 342 -14.80 1.20 -6.92
C VAL A 342 -13.59 2.00 -6.48
N SER A 343 -12.55 2.06 -7.29
CA SER A 343 -11.35 2.87 -7.03
C SER A 343 -10.89 3.56 -8.29
N PHE A 344 -10.69 4.86 -8.18
CA PHE A 344 -10.26 5.74 -9.26
C PHE A 344 -8.73 5.81 -9.34
N GLY A 345 -8.22 6.35 -10.43
CA GLY A 345 -6.79 6.50 -10.67
C GLY A 345 -6.44 7.85 -11.31
N PRO A 346 -5.22 8.00 -11.84
CA PRO A 346 -4.70 9.28 -12.32
C PRO A 346 -5.51 9.95 -13.44
N ASP A 347 -6.26 9.15 -14.19
CA ASP A 347 -7.12 9.54 -15.31
C ASP A 347 -8.61 9.64 -14.94
N ALA A 348 -8.90 9.75 -13.64
CA ALA A 348 -10.26 9.83 -13.12
C ALA A 348 -11.05 11.02 -13.72
N ALA A 349 -12.19 10.72 -14.31
CA ALA A 349 -13.02 11.69 -15.03
C ALA A 349 -14.51 11.45 -14.82
N ASP A 350 -15.33 12.51 -14.97
CA ASP A 350 -16.77 12.49 -14.69
C ASP A 350 -17.55 11.43 -15.49
N TRP A 351 -17.18 11.22 -16.74
CA TRP A 351 -17.84 10.24 -17.60
C TRP A 351 -17.72 8.79 -17.11
N GLN A 352 -16.64 8.46 -16.40
CA GLN A 352 -16.45 7.13 -15.80
C GLN A 352 -17.45 6.89 -14.68
N THR A 353 -17.61 7.88 -13.80
CA THR A 353 -18.63 7.85 -12.75
C THR A 353 -20.04 7.80 -13.33
N ASP A 354 -20.34 8.62 -14.34
CA ASP A 354 -21.66 8.64 -14.98
C ASP A 354 -22.03 7.30 -15.61
N ALA A 355 -21.07 6.67 -16.29
CA ALA A 355 -21.27 5.35 -16.88
C ALA A 355 -21.51 4.26 -15.81
N LEU A 356 -20.72 4.28 -14.73
CA LEU A 356 -20.93 3.38 -13.58
C LEU A 356 -22.34 3.54 -13.01
N ILE A 357 -22.74 4.76 -12.67
CA ILE A 357 -24.04 5.03 -12.03
C ILE A 357 -25.20 4.67 -12.93
N LYS A 358 -25.11 4.96 -14.23
CA LYS A 358 -26.10 4.52 -15.21
C LYS A 358 -26.22 2.99 -15.25
N ALA A 359 -25.10 2.27 -15.16
CA ALA A 359 -25.10 0.82 -15.14
C ALA A 359 -25.74 0.28 -13.84
N VAL A 360 -25.40 0.86 -12.69
CA VAL A 360 -25.95 0.50 -11.37
C VAL A 360 -27.46 0.78 -11.31
N GLY A 361 -27.93 1.93 -11.80
CA GLY A 361 -29.35 2.29 -11.80
C GLY A 361 -30.24 1.44 -12.71
N ASN A 362 -29.65 0.73 -13.65
CA ASN A 362 -30.33 -0.17 -14.59
C ASN A 362 -30.25 -1.66 -14.14
N MET A 363 -29.84 -1.94 -12.94
CA MET A 363 -29.77 -3.25 -12.29
C MET A 363 -30.68 -3.31 -11.08
#